data_addb6e5e3d22c1d3a415ff8e6b8f8294
#
_entry.id   addb6e5e3d22c1d3a415ff8e6b8f8294
#
_cell.length_a   1.000
_cell.length_b   1.000
_cell.length_c   1.000
_cell.angle_alpha   90.00
_cell.angle_beta   90.00
_cell.angle_gamma   90.00
#
_symmetry.space_group_name_H-M   'P 1'
#
loop_
_entity.id
_entity.type
_entity.pdbx_description
1 polymer ?
#
loop_
_entity_poly.entity_id
_entity_poly.type
_entity_poly.pdbx_seq_one_letter_code
_entity_poly.pdbx_strand_id
1 'polypeptide(L)'
;MTAPDNAAYRISVAPMLDCTDRHFRVLMRQISQHALLYSEMVVAQALHYSNRRDRLLDFDPVEHPIALQVGGDDPKLLADATRLAHDWGY
;
A
#
# COMPACT_ATOMS: atom_id res chain seq x y z
N MET A 1 5.05 9.85 4.86
CA MET A 1 3.69 9.46 5.28
C MET A 1 3.44 9.93 6.69
N THR A 2 2.34 10.62 6.90
CA THR A 2 1.90 10.96 8.24
C THR A 2 1.20 9.74 8.83
N ALA A 3 1.50 9.39 10.09
CA ALA A 3 0.80 8.30 10.75
C ALA A 3 -0.71 8.61 10.77
N PRO A 4 -1.59 7.65 10.41
CA PRO A 4 -3.01 7.86 10.52
C PRO A 4 -3.40 8.05 11.99
N ASP A 5 -4.46 8.80 12.23
CA ASP A 5 -4.96 8.97 13.58
C ASP A 5 -5.64 7.68 14.07
N ASN A 6 -6.04 7.66 15.34
CA ASN A 6 -6.65 6.47 15.94
C ASN A 6 -7.97 6.07 15.26
N ALA A 7 -8.67 7.02 14.63
CA ALA A 7 -9.93 6.73 13.95
C ALA A 7 -9.70 5.87 12.70
N ALA A 8 -8.61 6.07 11.97
CA ALA A 8 -8.28 5.29 10.79
C ALA A 8 -8.03 3.81 11.09
N TYR A 9 -7.61 3.48 12.31
CA TYR A 9 -7.36 2.09 12.71
C TYR A 9 -8.61 1.34 13.15
N ARG A 10 -9.74 2.00 13.32
CA ARG A 10 -10.98 1.36 13.76
C ARG A 10 -11.61 0.53 12.65
N ILE A 11 -11.52 1.01 11.42
CA ILE A 11 -12.05 0.33 10.23
C ILE A 11 -10.96 0.32 9.20
N SER A 12 -10.67 -0.86 8.69
CA SER A 12 -9.71 -1.03 7.59
C SER A 12 -10.28 -1.97 6.54
N VAL A 13 -9.85 -1.79 5.30
CA VAL A 13 -10.17 -2.70 4.22
C VAL A 13 -9.01 -3.67 4.08
N ALA A 14 -9.28 -4.96 4.30
CA ALA A 14 -8.26 -5.98 4.27
C ALA A 14 -7.60 -6.06 2.89
N PRO A 15 -6.28 -6.30 2.83
CA PRO A 15 -5.61 -6.54 1.55
C PRO A 15 -6.11 -7.85 0.94
N MET A 16 -6.52 -7.80 -0.33
CA MET A 16 -7.07 -8.95 -1.04
C MET A 16 -6.46 -9.01 -2.43
N LEU A 17 -5.75 -10.09 -2.72
CA LEU A 17 -5.09 -10.28 -4.01
C LEU A 17 -6.12 -10.22 -5.15
N ASP A 18 -5.77 -9.54 -6.22
CA ASP A 18 -6.61 -9.31 -7.40
C ASP A 18 -7.89 -8.51 -7.11
N CYS A 19 -8.02 -7.96 -5.90
CA CYS A 19 -9.20 -7.21 -5.51
C CYS A 19 -8.85 -5.78 -5.09
N THR A 20 -7.92 -5.61 -4.14
CA THR A 20 -7.59 -4.30 -3.58
C THR A 20 -6.56 -3.54 -4.42
N ASP A 21 -6.79 -3.45 -5.72
CA ASP A 21 -6.00 -2.62 -6.61
C ASP A 21 -6.33 -1.12 -6.42
N ARG A 22 -5.62 -0.26 -7.14
CA ARG A 22 -5.82 1.19 -6.97
C ARG A 22 -7.23 1.64 -7.35
N HIS A 23 -7.87 0.97 -8.31
CA HIS A 23 -9.23 1.30 -8.72
C HIS A 23 -10.22 0.98 -7.62
N PHE A 24 -10.09 -0.18 -7.01
CA PHE A 24 -10.90 -0.57 -5.86
C PHE A 24 -10.69 0.38 -4.68
N ARG A 25 -9.43 0.74 -4.41
CA ARG A 25 -9.11 1.63 -3.29
C ARG A 25 -9.70 3.03 -3.49
N VAL A 26 -9.64 3.57 -4.70
CA VAL A 26 -10.26 4.86 -5.00
C VAL A 26 -11.78 4.79 -4.78
N LEU A 27 -12.41 3.70 -5.23
CA LEU A 27 -13.84 3.49 -5.01
C LEU A 27 -14.17 3.44 -3.51
N MET A 28 -13.40 2.66 -2.75
CA MET A 28 -13.63 2.54 -1.31
C MET A 28 -13.43 3.87 -0.59
N ARG A 29 -12.54 4.71 -1.06
CA ARG A 29 -12.33 6.04 -0.49
C ARG A 29 -13.53 6.95 -0.71
N GLN A 30 -14.25 6.78 -1.80
CA GLN A 30 -15.50 7.50 -2.03
C GLN A 30 -16.59 7.08 -1.04
N ILE A 31 -16.54 5.81 -0.59
CA ILE A 31 -17.51 5.28 0.38
C ILE A 31 -17.13 5.68 1.80
N SER A 32 -15.84 5.65 2.15
CA SER A 32 -15.35 5.99 3.48
C SER A 32 -14.10 6.85 3.40
N GLN A 33 -14.17 8.06 3.98
CA GLN A 33 -13.05 8.98 4.03
C GLN A 33 -12.03 8.63 5.10
N HIS A 34 -12.38 7.76 6.05
CA HIS A 34 -11.57 7.51 7.25
C HIS A 34 -11.00 6.10 7.33
N ALA A 35 -11.50 5.16 6.55
CA ALA A 35 -11.01 3.79 6.60
C ALA A 35 -9.55 3.71 6.15
N LEU A 36 -8.75 2.90 6.84
CA LEU A 36 -7.40 2.57 6.39
C LEU A 36 -7.49 1.58 5.23
N LEU A 37 -6.89 1.91 4.11
CA LEU A 37 -6.86 1.03 2.93
C LEU A 37 -5.51 0.32 2.87
N TYR A 38 -5.52 -0.93 2.42
CA TYR A 38 -4.31 -1.71 2.17
C TYR A 38 -4.17 -2.00 0.69
N SER A 39 -2.93 -1.93 0.20
CA SER A 39 -2.62 -2.40 -1.14
C SER A 39 -2.72 -3.92 -1.22
N GLU A 40 -2.77 -4.45 -2.44
CA GLU A 40 -2.47 -5.87 -2.63
C GLU A 40 -1.05 -6.16 -2.17
N MET A 41 -0.77 -7.42 -1.82
CA MET A 41 0.58 -7.80 -1.42
C MET A 41 1.55 -7.64 -2.59
N VAL A 42 2.63 -6.91 -2.34
CA VAL A 42 3.73 -6.76 -3.28
C VAL A 42 4.92 -7.57 -2.76
N VAL A 43 5.46 -8.44 -3.59
CA VAL A 43 6.61 -9.26 -3.20
C VAL A 43 7.87 -8.40 -3.21
N ALA A 44 8.63 -8.43 -2.12
CA ALA A 44 9.83 -7.59 -1.98
C ALA A 44 10.85 -7.84 -3.10
N GLN A 45 11.01 -9.10 -3.53
CA GLN A 45 11.87 -9.43 -4.67
C GLN A 45 11.40 -8.75 -5.96
N ALA A 46 10.08 -8.70 -6.17
CA ALA A 46 9.53 -8.04 -7.35
C ALA A 46 9.87 -6.54 -7.36
N LEU A 47 9.79 -5.89 -6.21
CA LEU A 47 10.19 -4.48 -6.10
C LEU A 47 11.67 -4.28 -6.37
N HIS A 48 12.51 -5.19 -5.89
CA HIS A 48 13.97 -5.06 -6.05
C HIS A 48 14.41 -5.22 -7.51
N TYR A 49 13.85 -6.22 -8.21
CA TYR A 49 14.29 -6.58 -9.55
C TYR A 49 13.45 -5.99 -10.68
N SER A 50 12.30 -5.41 -10.38
CA SER A 50 11.39 -4.90 -11.40
C SER A 50 11.87 -3.58 -11.99
N ASN A 51 11.71 -3.45 -13.31
CA ASN A 51 11.87 -2.18 -14.02
C ASN A 51 10.58 -1.34 -13.99
N ARG A 52 9.50 -1.90 -13.46
CA ARG A 52 8.18 -1.28 -13.47
C ARG A 52 7.65 -1.09 -12.04
N ARG A 53 8.49 -0.50 -11.18
CA ARG A 53 8.12 -0.17 -9.81
C ARG A 53 6.91 0.74 -9.74
N ASP A 54 6.74 1.60 -10.71
CA ASP A 54 5.60 2.48 -10.83
C ASP A 54 4.28 1.69 -10.83
N ARG A 55 4.20 0.58 -11.55
CA ARG A 55 2.99 -0.25 -11.59
C ARG A 55 2.69 -0.90 -10.24
N LEU A 56 3.73 -1.22 -9.49
CA LEU A 56 3.59 -1.91 -8.20
C LEU A 56 3.26 -0.95 -7.07
N LEU A 57 3.69 0.31 -7.16
CA LEU A 57 3.67 1.26 -6.05
C LEU A 57 2.75 2.46 -6.28
N ASP A 58 2.25 2.65 -7.49
CA ASP A 58 1.48 3.85 -7.82
C ASP A 58 0.12 3.85 -7.09
N PHE A 59 -0.26 5.04 -6.66
CA PHE A 59 -1.56 5.25 -6.04
C PHE A 59 -1.96 6.71 -6.23
N ASP A 60 -3.27 6.98 -6.10
CA ASP A 60 -3.80 8.34 -6.10
C ASP A 60 -3.73 8.90 -4.67
N PRO A 61 -3.31 10.17 -4.48
CA PRO A 61 -3.30 10.77 -3.15
C PRO A 61 -4.60 10.66 -2.37
N VAL A 62 -5.74 10.57 -3.04
CA VAL A 62 -7.03 10.38 -2.38
C VAL A 62 -7.11 9.06 -1.61
N GLU A 63 -6.28 8.09 -1.95
CA GLU A 63 -6.26 6.78 -1.29
C GLU A 63 -5.72 6.82 0.14
N HIS A 64 -5.05 7.90 0.54
CA HIS A 64 -4.60 8.05 1.93
C HIS A 64 -5.78 8.13 2.91
N PRO A 65 -5.67 7.53 4.10
CA PRO A 65 -4.55 6.74 4.62
C PRO A 65 -4.49 5.35 3.98
N ILE A 66 -3.31 5.01 3.50
CA ILE A 66 -3.06 3.75 2.79
C ILE A 66 -1.80 3.10 3.34
N ALA A 67 -1.80 1.76 3.41
CA ALA A 67 -0.65 0.97 3.78
C ALA A 67 -0.27 0.04 2.64
N LEU A 68 1.02 -0.06 2.38
CA LEU A 68 1.56 -1.01 1.42
C LEU A 68 1.79 -2.34 2.12
N GLN A 69 1.22 -3.41 1.59
CA GLN A 69 1.51 -4.76 2.07
C GLN A 69 2.68 -5.34 1.28
N VAL A 70 3.72 -5.74 2.00
CA VAL A 70 4.92 -6.31 1.40
C VAL A 70 5.11 -7.73 1.93
N GLY A 71 5.41 -8.67 1.05
CA GLY A 71 5.70 -10.04 1.42
C GLY A 71 7.11 -10.45 1.04
N GLY A 72 7.71 -11.34 1.82
CA GLY A 72 9.04 -11.87 1.55
C GLY A 72 9.68 -12.45 2.81
N ASP A 73 10.83 -13.10 2.62
CA ASP A 73 11.59 -13.74 3.70
C ASP A 73 13.04 -13.22 3.83
N ASP A 74 13.47 -12.35 2.90
CA ASP A 74 14.80 -11.76 2.94
C ASP A 74 14.75 -10.41 3.66
N PRO A 75 15.39 -10.28 4.83
CA PRO A 75 15.36 -9.03 5.59
C PRO A 75 15.90 -7.82 4.83
N LYS A 76 16.91 -8.01 3.99
CA LYS A 76 17.49 -6.91 3.21
C LYS A 76 16.52 -6.40 2.17
N LEU A 77 15.85 -7.30 1.46
CA LEU A 77 14.85 -6.92 0.46
C LEU A 77 13.63 -6.29 1.10
N LEU A 78 13.20 -6.76 2.27
CA LEU A 78 12.10 -6.16 3.00
C LEU A 78 12.45 -4.74 3.48
N ALA A 79 13.68 -4.53 3.95
CA ALA A 79 14.14 -3.21 4.36
C ALA A 79 14.18 -2.25 3.18
N ASP A 80 14.67 -2.70 2.03
CA ASP A 80 14.71 -1.89 0.82
C ASP A 80 13.30 -1.55 0.33
N ALA A 81 12.38 -2.52 0.40
CA ALA A 81 10.99 -2.31 0.03
C ALA A 81 10.33 -1.26 0.94
N THR A 82 10.62 -1.29 2.22
CA THR A 82 10.09 -0.33 3.18
C THR A 82 10.59 1.09 2.89
N ARG A 83 11.89 1.24 2.60
CA ARG A 83 12.45 2.53 2.22
C ARG A 83 11.81 3.06 0.93
N LEU A 84 11.65 2.18 -0.05
CA LEU A 84 11.02 2.54 -1.32
C LEU A 84 9.57 2.96 -1.13
N ALA A 85 8.82 2.25 -0.29
CA ALA A 85 7.44 2.61 0.03
C ALA A 85 7.37 4.00 0.68
N HIS A 86 8.27 4.29 1.60
CA HIS A 86 8.35 5.61 2.22
C HIS A 86 8.61 6.70 1.17
N ASP A 87 9.54 6.45 0.26
CA ASP A 87 9.88 7.42 -0.80
C ASP A 87 8.70 7.65 -1.75
N TRP A 88 7.85 6.67 -1.94
CA TRP A 88 6.64 6.78 -2.76
C TRP A 88 5.47 7.43 -2.04
N GLY A 89 5.59 7.67 -0.72
CA GLY A 89 4.57 8.38 0.04
C GLY A 89 3.59 7.52 0.83
N TYR A 90 3.86 6.25 0.94
CA TYR A 90 3.06 5.38 1.82
C TYR A 90 3.23 5.69 3.28
#